data_97f9a4f84b340eb6220830a4cee39e03
#
_entry.id   97f9a4f84b340eb6220830a4cee39e03
#
_cell.length_a   1.000
_cell.length_b   1.000
_cell.length_c   1.000
_cell.angle_alpha   90.00
_cell.angle_beta   90.00
_cell.angle_gamma   90.00
#
_symmetry.space_group_name_H-M   'P 1'
#
loop_
_entity.id
_entity.type
_entity.pdbx_description
1 polymer ?
#
loop_
_entity_poly.entity_id
_entity_poly.type
_entity_poly.pdbx_seq_one_letter_code
_entity_poly.pdbx_strand_id
1 'polypeptide(L)'
;KPGEATIWVSSRANFDIASKSVTVTSSYVPATSVSLGYNEDGETVYLHGRNPLAKGAFLTDKAAPVVGPENASDRACYTVTSSDSAVAEYTTSGEIGFTPYKAGKTTFEATVENQDGSVISSGKREVTYAYRNPLKSVTITNVPASVKAGKTVELNLSYTGENDAERWSVSEPGMQWSVATEEGRDASDAVSIDRRALGDWKHVDGAPDDGLFVASGAYVLTANKAGTYTVTGTPIDQTAGAQAISFEITVDGIVASPDNEAKADEGTLSAAKYFDVNRTIDAYTYGQEWEIYAFATSGRKIDDALIANYKKSLTVHKAEWSGNTAKVTDCERVALALTALGEDITSFDGVNLIADICSHEDLVASANNVVYALIALDEAGISNEALRASGSSWTRAQLVCALLSFQNPDGGFTIDAGGASNVDMTAMALQALAPYVDDDACAVAPASNGQPSVASAVDNALGFLRGQMNGLCDFGSVESNAQVLLALVALGKDPVNTKNGFAMGTNSLISAICAYEVADGKGYAHTMGSDGKPGNANAL
;
A
#
# COMPACT_ATOMS: atom_id res chain seq x y z
N LYS A 1 -18.88 -44.83 -4.84
CA LYS A 1 -19.82 -45.34 -5.87
C LYS A 1 -20.07 -46.79 -5.62
N PRO A 2 -21.30 -47.30 -5.81
CA PRO A 2 -21.61 -48.73 -5.76
C PRO A 2 -20.78 -49.47 -6.80
N GLY A 3 -20.34 -50.67 -6.49
CA GLY A 3 -19.57 -51.49 -7.39
C GLY A 3 -18.70 -52.52 -6.67
N GLU A 4 -17.91 -53.24 -7.43
CA GLU A 4 -16.95 -54.19 -6.92
C GLU A 4 -15.54 -53.64 -7.13
N ALA A 5 -14.71 -53.68 -6.09
CA ALA A 5 -13.31 -53.36 -6.15
C ALA A 5 -12.47 -54.51 -5.60
N THR A 6 -11.42 -54.91 -6.32
CA THR A 6 -10.47 -55.88 -5.82
C THR A 6 -9.24 -55.18 -5.28
N ILE A 7 -8.99 -55.35 -3.99
CA ILE A 7 -7.81 -54.77 -3.33
C ILE A 7 -6.73 -55.86 -3.33
N TRP A 8 -5.58 -55.57 -3.93
CA TRP A 8 -4.43 -56.43 -3.96
C TRP A 8 -3.41 -55.97 -2.92
N VAL A 9 -2.96 -56.89 -2.10
CA VAL A 9 -1.84 -56.66 -1.18
C VAL A 9 -0.66 -57.54 -1.61
N SER A 10 0.44 -56.92 -1.98
CA SER A 10 1.68 -57.61 -2.37
C SER A 10 2.88 -57.08 -1.58
N SER A 11 3.92 -57.92 -1.43
CA SER A 11 5.17 -57.46 -0.81
C SER A 11 5.92 -56.50 -1.73
N ARG A 12 6.36 -55.37 -1.21
CA ARG A 12 7.12 -54.36 -1.95
C ARG A 12 8.53 -54.88 -2.39
N ALA A 13 9.02 -55.91 -1.75
CA ALA A 13 10.36 -56.44 -2.03
C ALA A 13 10.38 -57.59 -3.05
N ASN A 14 9.26 -58.28 -3.26
CA ASN A 14 9.18 -59.37 -4.24
C ASN A 14 7.71 -59.63 -4.62
N PHE A 15 7.34 -59.24 -5.83
CA PHE A 15 5.96 -59.37 -6.36
C PHE A 15 5.49 -60.83 -6.54
N ASP A 16 6.42 -61.81 -6.51
CA ASP A 16 6.13 -63.25 -6.69
C ASP A 16 5.76 -63.97 -5.38
N ILE A 17 5.81 -63.31 -4.24
CA ILE A 17 5.46 -63.89 -2.95
C ILE A 17 4.04 -63.51 -2.56
N ALA A 18 3.14 -64.45 -2.78
CA ALA A 18 1.77 -64.52 -2.22
C ALA A 18 1.02 -63.20 -2.14
N SER A 19 0.47 -62.72 -3.27
CA SER A 19 -0.55 -61.69 -3.26
C SER A 19 -1.87 -62.25 -2.75
N LYS A 20 -2.55 -61.55 -1.82
CA LYS A 20 -3.91 -61.82 -1.44
C LYS A 20 -4.82 -60.73 -2.01
N SER A 21 -5.90 -61.09 -2.60
CA SER A 21 -6.95 -60.17 -3.03
C SER A 21 -8.20 -60.32 -2.15
N VAL A 22 -8.82 -59.21 -1.88
CA VAL A 22 -10.16 -59.14 -1.23
C VAL A 22 -11.08 -58.38 -2.18
N THR A 23 -12.17 -59.00 -2.55
CA THR A 23 -13.25 -58.29 -3.29
C THR A 23 -14.15 -57.60 -2.29
N VAL A 24 -14.25 -56.30 -2.43
CA VAL A 24 -15.18 -55.47 -1.62
C VAL A 24 -16.35 -55.08 -2.52
N THR A 25 -17.54 -55.45 -2.14
CA THR A 25 -18.77 -55.06 -2.84
C THR A 25 -19.47 -53.96 -2.05
N SER A 26 -19.72 -52.83 -2.69
CA SER A 26 -20.52 -51.75 -2.12
C SER A 26 -21.87 -51.68 -2.83
N SER A 27 -22.96 -51.78 -2.07
CA SER A 27 -24.31 -51.57 -2.56
C SER A 27 -24.77 -50.14 -2.31
N TYR A 28 -25.59 -49.60 -3.23
CA TYR A 28 -26.19 -48.29 -3.03
C TYR A 28 -27.29 -48.38 -1.96
N VAL A 29 -27.25 -47.48 -0.99
CA VAL A 29 -28.28 -47.28 0.03
C VAL A 29 -28.89 -45.89 -0.19
N PRO A 30 -30.15 -45.77 -0.60
CA PRO A 30 -30.79 -44.49 -0.84
C PRO A 30 -30.98 -43.70 0.46
N ALA A 31 -30.94 -42.39 0.38
CA ALA A 31 -31.40 -41.52 1.44
C ALA A 31 -32.91 -41.61 1.57
N THR A 32 -33.42 -41.71 2.79
CA THR A 32 -34.86 -41.77 3.09
C THR A 32 -35.33 -40.60 3.94
N SER A 33 -34.40 -39.83 4.48
CA SER A 33 -34.66 -38.60 5.23
C SER A 33 -33.52 -37.62 5.11
N VAL A 34 -33.83 -36.34 5.21
CA VAL A 34 -32.88 -35.25 5.41
C VAL A 34 -33.49 -34.26 6.38
N SER A 35 -32.68 -33.71 7.28
CA SER A 35 -33.08 -32.63 8.19
C SER A 35 -32.00 -31.56 8.23
N LEU A 36 -32.40 -30.33 8.48
CA LEU A 36 -31.46 -29.21 8.57
C LEU A 36 -30.56 -29.25 9.83
N GLY A 37 -30.79 -30.16 10.75
CA GLY A 37 -29.99 -30.35 11.96
C GLY A 37 -29.95 -29.13 12.89
N TYR A 38 -30.76 -28.14 12.63
CA TYR A 38 -30.71 -26.82 13.20
C TYR A 38 -32.13 -26.30 13.47
N ASN A 39 -32.30 -25.61 14.52
CA ASN A 39 -33.40 -24.79 15.01
C ASN A 39 -34.84 -25.14 14.64
N GLU A 40 -35.73 -24.77 15.53
CA GLU A 40 -37.16 -24.94 15.33
C GLU A 40 -37.69 -23.96 14.27
N ASP A 41 -38.78 -24.34 13.58
CA ASP A 41 -39.44 -23.48 12.60
C ASP A 41 -39.97 -22.20 13.28
N GLY A 42 -39.69 -21.04 12.68
CA GLY A 42 -40.04 -19.72 13.20
C GLY A 42 -39.13 -19.14 14.27
N GLU A 43 -37.95 -19.72 14.49
CA GLU A 43 -36.99 -19.21 15.48
C GLU A 43 -36.44 -17.84 15.10
N THR A 44 -36.17 -17.01 16.14
CA THR A 44 -35.46 -15.74 16.00
C THR A 44 -34.01 -15.92 16.44
N VAL A 45 -33.08 -15.67 15.51
CA VAL A 45 -31.64 -15.65 15.75
C VAL A 45 -31.18 -14.21 15.87
N TYR A 46 -30.57 -13.87 16.99
CA TYR A 46 -30.08 -12.52 17.19
C TYR A 46 -28.67 -12.35 16.61
N LEU A 47 -28.53 -11.33 15.75
CA LEU A 47 -27.27 -10.90 15.19
C LEU A 47 -26.50 -10.15 16.28
N HIS A 48 -25.32 -10.63 16.56
CA HIS A 48 -24.45 -10.01 17.56
C HIS A 48 -23.46 -9.14 16.84
N GLY A 49 -23.63 -7.85 16.69
CA GLY A 49 -22.68 -6.80 16.32
C GLY A 49 -21.38 -7.13 15.54
N ARG A 50 -21.24 -8.34 15.00
CA ARG A 50 -20.11 -8.73 14.16
C ARG A 50 -20.36 -8.24 12.74
N ASN A 51 -19.29 -8.01 11.94
CA ASN A 51 -19.44 -7.66 10.53
C ASN A 51 -20.09 -8.82 9.76
N PRO A 52 -21.35 -8.72 9.37
CA PRO A 52 -22.03 -9.80 8.65
C PRO A 52 -21.47 -10.05 7.25
N LEU A 53 -20.66 -9.14 6.70
CA LEU A 53 -20.01 -9.30 5.40
C LEU A 53 -18.71 -10.13 5.45
N ALA A 54 -18.17 -10.38 6.62
CA ALA A 54 -17.01 -11.27 6.77
C ALA A 54 -17.47 -12.72 6.67
N LYS A 55 -17.27 -13.37 5.52
CA LYS A 55 -17.49 -14.81 5.36
C LYS A 55 -16.84 -15.57 6.51
N GLY A 56 -17.62 -16.42 7.20
CA GLY A 56 -17.15 -17.21 8.35
C GLY A 56 -17.23 -16.51 9.71
N ALA A 57 -17.67 -15.25 9.79
CA ALA A 57 -17.72 -14.53 11.06
C ALA A 57 -18.91 -14.92 11.95
N PHE A 58 -19.94 -15.56 11.40
CA PHE A 58 -21.17 -15.89 12.12
C PHE A 58 -21.75 -17.23 11.74
N LEU A 59 -21.17 -18.25 12.26
CA LEU A 59 -21.82 -19.54 12.30
C LEU A 59 -22.59 -19.61 13.60
N THR A 60 -23.89 -19.41 13.53
CA THR A 60 -24.77 -19.61 14.66
C THR A 60 -24.88 -21.09 15.01
N ASP A 61 -24.62 -21.99 14.04
CA ASP A 61 -24.50 -23.42 14.31
C ASP A 61 -23.69 -24.14 13.23
N LYS A 62 -22.84 -25.07 13.63
CA LYS A 62 -21.99 -25.89 12.76
C LYS A 62 -22.70 -27.12 12.20
N ALA A 63 -24.02 -27.13 12.21
CA ALA A 63 -24.78 -28.32 11.87
C ALA A 63 -24.92 -28.51 10.37
N ALA A 64 -24.12 -29.40 9.84
CA ALA A 64 -24.41 -29.97 8.52
C ALA A 64 -25.79 -30.65 8.54
N PRO A 65 -26.56 -30.61 7.44
CA PRO A 65 -27.77 -31.40 7.32
C PRO A 65 -27.53 -32.88 7.66
N VAL A 66 -28.46 -33.44 8.38
CA VAL A 66 -28.41 -34.85 8.77
C VAL A 66 -29.19 -35.67 7.76
N VAL A 67 -28.50 -36.52 7.04
CA VAL A 67 -29.07 -37.43 6.02
C VAL A 67 -29.16 -38.83 6.61
N GLY A 68 -30.35 -39.43 6.54
CA GLY A 68 -30.60 -40.78 7.00
C GLY A 68 -31.01 -41.75 5.86
N PRO A 69 -30.74 -43.05 6.03
CA PRO A 69 -30.07 -43.68 7.18
C PRO A 69 -28.56 -43.33 7.25
N GLU A 70 -27.93 -43.62 8.36
CA GLU A 70 -26.51 -43.25 8.61
C GLU A 70 -25.56 -43.83 7.55
N ASN A 71 -25.89 -44.94 6.94
CA ASN A 71 -25.16 -45.59 5.86
C ASN A 71 -25.62 -45.19 4.47
N ALA A 72 -26.45 -44.16 4.31
CA ALA A 72 -26.87 -43.68 3.00
C ALA A 72 -25.64 -43.32 2.13
N SER A 73 -25.70 -43.78 0.85
CA SER A 73 -24.57 -43.62 -0.09
C SER A 73 -24.31 -42.14 -0.46
N ASP A 74 -25.35 -41.33 -0.49
CA ASP A 74 -25.31 -39.90 -0.84
C ASP A 74 -25.38 -38.99 0.40
N ARG A 75 -24.98 -39.50 1.57
CA ARG A 75 -25.00 -38.76 2.86
C ARG A 75 -24.32 -37.39 2.82
N ALA A 76 -23.29 -37.25 2.00
CA ALA A 76 -22.54 -35.98 1.85
C ALA A 76 -22.99 -35.14 0.64
N CYS A 77 -23.98 -35.62 -0.14
CA CYS A 77 -24.44 -35.01 -1.38
C CYS A 77 -25.74 -34.26 -1.17
N TYR A 78 -25.81 -33.36 -0.21
CA TYR A 78 -26.96 -32.50 0.03
C TYR A 78 -26.77 -31.10 -0.52
N THR A 79 -27.90 -30.46 -0.84
CA THR A 79 -27.96 -29.05 -1.20
C THR A 79 -28.82 -28.32 -0.18
N VAL A 80 -28.38 -27.14 0.27
CA VAL A 80 -29.20 -26.26 1.11
C VAL A 80 -29.47 -24.97 0.34
N THR A 81 -30.74 -24.62 0.21
CA THR A 81 -31.19 -23.40 -0.43
C THR A 81 -31.75 -22.43 0.58
N SER A 82 -31.53 -21.13 0.34
CA SER A 82 -32.15 -20.02 1.06
C SER A 82 -33.15 -19.32 0.15
N SER A 83 -34.31 -18.96 0.66
CA SER A 83 -35.29 -18.17 -0.09
C SER A 83 -34.90 -16.72 -0.28
N ASP A 84 -34.02 -16.18 0.59
CA ASP A 84 -33.40 -14.86 0.48
C ASP A 84 -31.94 -14.94 0.94
N SER A 85 -31.04 -15.15 -0.03
CA SER A 85 -29.62 -15.24 0.21
C SER A 85 -28.98 -13.89 0.63
N ALA A 86 -29.69 -12.77 0.41
CA ALA A 86 -29.24 -11.47 0.91
C ALA A 86 -29.49 -11.30 2.43
N VAL A 87 -30.41 -12.08 3.00
CA VAL A 87 -30.62 -12.16 4.45
C VAL A 87 -29.65 -13.15 5.07
N ALA A 88 -29.63 -14.39 4.56
CA ALA A 88 -28.68 -15.41 5.01
C ALA A 88 -28.51 -16.51 3.98
N GLU A 89 -27.34 -17.13 3.92
CA GLU A 89 -27.05 -18.29 3.07
C GLU A 89 -26.45 -19.45 3.86
N TYR A 90 -26.46 -20.65 3.25
CA TYR A 90 -25.75 -21.80 3.79
C TYR A 90 -24.38 -21.92 3.12
N THR A 91 -23.32 -21.91 3.92
CA THR A 91 -21.93 -21.93 3.45
C THR A 91 -21.35 -23.33 3.61
N THR A 92 -20.73 -23.85 2.53
CA THR A 92 -20.06 -25.16 2.49
C THR A 92 -18.53 -25.04 2.41
N SER A 93 -17.99 -23.85 2.18
CA SER A 93 -16.55 -23.59 2.07
C SER A 93 -16.02 -22.95 3.38
N GLY A 94 -15.04 -23.58 3.99
CA GLY A 94 -14.51 -23.16 5.28
C GLY A 94 -15.29 -23.79 6.43
N GLU A 95 -15.84 -22.99 7.32
CA GLU A 95 -16.78 -23.46 8.34
C GLU A 95 -18.17 -23.67 7.72
N ILE A 96 -18.69 -24.88 7.82
CA ILE A 96 -20.00 -25.25 7.29
C ILE A 96 -21.10 -24.71 8.21
N GLY A 97 -22.08 -24.01 7.66
CA GLY A 97 -23.21 -23.51 8.45
C GLY A 97 -24.00 -22.38 7.81
N PHE A 98 -24.93 -21.81 8.58
CA PHE A 98 -25.80 -20.71 8.16
C PHE A 98 -25.10 -19.38 8.44
N THR A 99 -24.94 -18.56 7.41
CA THR A 99 -24.26 -17.26 7.49
C THR A 99 -25.25 -16.13 7.28
N PRO A 100 -25.67 -15.41 8.32
CA PRO A 100 -26.52 -14.23 8.17
C PRO A 100 -25.73 -13.01 7.71
N TYR A 101 -26.36 -12.20 6.85
CA TYR A 101 -25.78 -10.95 6.34
C TYR A 101 -26.47 -9.70 6.84
N LYS A 102 -27.77 -9.77 7.11
CA LYS A 102 -28.58 -8.67 7.64
C LYS A 102 -29.83 -9.19 8.36
N ALA A 103 -30.47 -8.32 9.14
CA ALA A 103 -31.78 -8.61 9.71
C ALA A 103 -32.83 -8.85 8.61
N GLY A 104 -33.71 -9.79 8.85
CA GLY A 104 -34.76 -10.19 7.91
C GLY A 104 -35.24 -11.61 8.15
N LYS A 105 -36.13 -12.07 7.29
CA LYS A 105 -36.64 -13.44 7.29
C LYS A 105 -36.18 -14.19 6.05
N THR A 106 -35.79 -15.43 6.22
CA THR A 106 -35.54 -16.36 5.13
C THR A 106 -36.02 -17.76 5.49
N THR A 107 -36.23 -18.61 4.50
CA THR A 107 -36.50 -20.02 4.69
C THR A 107 -35.37 -20.85 4.13
N PHE A 108 -34.96 -21.86 4.87
CA PHE A 108 -33.98 -22.84 4.42
C PHE A 108 -34.66 -24.17 4.09
N GLU A 109 -34.13 -24.84 3.08
CA GLU A 109 -34.58 -26.20 2.71
C GLU A 109 -33.34 -27.01 2.32
N ALA A 110 -33.14 -28.17 2.95
CA ALA A 110 -32.11 -29.13 2.56
C ALA A 110 -32.73 -30.22 1.68
N THR A 111 -32.02 -30.56 0.61
CA THR A 111 -32.44 -31.63 -0.30
C THR A 111 -31.30 -32.60 -0.58
N VAL A 112 -31.64 -33.88 -0.78
CA VAL A 112 -30.75 -34.94 -1.28
C VAL A 112 -31.38 -35.57 -2.48
N GLU A 113 -30.67 -35.66 -3.59
CA GLU A 113 -31.09 -36.39 -4.78
C GLU A 113 -30.46 -37.80 -4.76
N ASN A 114 -31.29 -38.83 -4.78
CA ASN A 114 -30.86 -40.20 -4.86
C ASN A 114 -30.48 -40.58 -6.30
N GLN A 115 -29.77 -41.68 -6.46
CA GLN A 115 -29.33 -42.19 -7.77
C GLN A 115 -30.46 -42.49 -8.75
N ASP A 116 -31.67 -42.77 -8.27
CA ASP A 116 -32.89 -43.02 -9.06
C ASP A 116 -33.63 -41.73 -9.46
N GLY A 117 -33.07 -40.56 -9.10
CA GLY A 117 -33.66 -39.24 -9.33
C GLY A 117 -34.72 -38.83 -8.31
N SER A 118 -35.00 -39.67 -7.29
CA SER A 118 -35.90 -39.26 -6.20
C SER A 118 -35.23 -38.19 -5.32
N VAL A 119 -35.98 -37.14 -4.99
CA VAL A 119 -35.49 -36.03 -4.14
C VAL A 119 -36.15 -36.13 -2.77
N ILE A 120 -35.33 -36.17 -1.74
CA ILE A 120 -35.75 -36.12 -0.34
C ILE A 120 -35.57 -34.70 0.17
N SER A 121 -36.59 -34.09 0.74
CA SER A 121 -36.58 -32.73 1.28
C SER A 121 -36.74 -32.73 2.80
N SER A 122 -36.04 -31.79 3.47
CA SER A 122 -36.23 -31.51 4.90
C SER A 122 -37.54 -30.79 5.20
N GLY A 123 -38.20 -30.29 4.16
CA GLY A 123 -39.23 -29.26 4.30
C GLY A 123 -38.57 -27.88 4.52
N LYS A 124 -39.38 -26.82 4.35
CA LYS A 124 -38.97 -25.44 4.53
C LYS A 124 -39.03 -25.05 6.00
N ARG A 125 -37.99 -24.39 6.49
CA ARG A 125 -37.97 -23.82 7.83
C ARG A 125 -37.72 -22.33 7.75
N GLU A 126 -38.61 -21.53 8.36
CA GLU A 126 -38.45 -20.08 8.47
C GLU A 126 -37.52 -19.73 9.63
N VAL A 127 -36.56 -18.83 9.39
CA VAL A 127 -35.67 -18.24 10.40
C VAL A 127 -35.76 -16.74 10.30
N THR A 128 -35.93 -16.07 11.44
CA THR A 128 -35.89 -14.62 11.54
C THR A 128 -34.53 -14.21 12.12
N TYR A 129 -33.76 -13.39 11.40
CA TYR A 129 -32.57 -12.74 11.90
C TYR A 129 -32.91 -11.33 12.36
N ALA A 130 -32.53 -10.96 13.58
CA ALA A 130 -32.85 -9.67 14.17
C ALA A 130 -31.67 -9.13 14.97
N TYR A 131 -31.56 -7.81 15.11
CA TYR A 131 -30.65 -7.19 16.07
C TYR A 131 -31.34 -7.09 17.43
N ARG A 132 -30.62 -7.41 18.50
CA ARG A 132 -31.16 -7.34 19.86
C ARG A 132 -31.37 -5.87 20.29
N ASN A 133 -30.46 -4.98 19.88
CA ASN A 133 -30.57 -3.54 20.05
C ASN A 133 -30.31 -2.84 18.70
N PRO A 134 -31.37 -2.63 17.91
CA PRO A 134 -31.22 -2.04 16.57
C PRO A 134 -30.51 -0.69 16.59
N LEU A 135 -29.69 -0.42 15.59
CA LEU A 135 -28.90 0.78 15.49
C LEU A 135 -29.78 2.00 15.17
N LYS A 136 -29.72 3.01 16.02
CA LYS A 136 -30.42 4.28 15.85
C LYS A 136 -29.57 5.33 15.14
N SER A 137 -28.27 5.40 15.46
CA SER A 137 -27.35 6.33 14.82
C SER A 137 -25.92 5.86 14.88
N VAL A 138 -25.12 6.35 13.92
CA VAL A 138 -23.67 6.21 13.89
C VAL A 138 -23.05 7.59 13.66
N THR A 139 -21.91 7.85 14.28
CA THR A 139 -21.13 9.09 14.11
C THR A 139 -19.64 8.78 14.00
N ILE A 140 -18.91 9.66 13.30
CA ILE A 140 -17.44 9.63 13.24
C ILE A 140 -16.92 10.91 13.89
N THR A 141 -15.90 10.81 14.72
CA THR A 141 -15.40 11.95 15.51
C THR A 141 -14.01 12.44 15.10
N ASN A 142 -13.29 11.71 14.25
CA ASN A 142 -11.87 11.98 13.95
C ASN A 142 -11.54 11.97 12.45
N VAL A 143 -12.43 12.46 11.61
CA VAL A 143 -12.14 12.58 10.18
C VAL A 143 -11.16 13.74 9.97
N PRO A 144 -9.94 13.49 9.44
CA PRO A 144 -9.03 14.59 9.09
C PRO A 144 -9.53 15.31 7.84
N ALA A 145 -9.22 16.59 7.71
CA ALA A 145 -9.54 17.36 6.50
C ALA A 145 -8.74 16.87 5.27
N SER A 146 -7.51 16.39 5.50
CA SER A 146 -6.68 15.80 4.45
C SER A 146 -5.80 14.67 4.99
N VAL A 147 -5.30 13.84 4.07
CA VAL A 147 -4.35 12.75 4.33
C VAL A 147 -3.41 12.62 3.14
N LYS A 148 -2.14 12.34 3.36
CA LYS A 148 -1.18 12.11 2.27
C LYS A 148 -1.45 10.76 1.58
N ALA A 149 -1.28 10.71 0.25
CA ALA A 149 -1.33 9.45 -0.50
C ALA A 149 -0.31 8.44 0.08
N GLY A 150 -0.71 7.16 0.14
CA GLY A 150 0.07 6.09 0.76
C GLY A 150 -0.04 6.02 2.29
N LYS A 151 -0.78 6.90 2.96
CA LYS A 151 -0.99 6.88 4.41
C LYS A 151 -2.36 6.33 4.79
N THR A 152 -2.46 5.88 6.04
CA THR A 152 -3.67 5.33 6.62
C THR A 152 -4.17 6.21 7.76
N VAL A 153 -5.48 6.24 7.95
CA VAL A 153 -6.16 6.93 9.06
C VAL A 153 -7.12 5.98 9.74
N GLU A 154 -7.04 5.89 11.05
CA GLU A 154 -8.01 5.15 11.87
C GLU A 154 -9.28 5.98 12.05
N LEU A 155 -10.44 5.43 11.66
CA LEU A 155 -11.74 6.07 11.79
C LEU A 155 -12.42 5.57 13.07
N ASN A 156 -12.70 6.47 14.00
CA ASN A 156 -13.37 6.17 15.26
C ASN A 156 -14.89 6.37 15.12
N LEU A 157 -15.64 5.29 15.13
CA LEU A 157 -17.09 5.29 15.06
C LEU A 157 -17.71 5.15 16.45
N SER A 158 -18.75 5.92 16.69
CA SER A 158 -19.61 5.78 17.87
C SER A 158 -21.01 5.37 17.44
N TYR A 159 -21.57 4.40 18.11
CA TYR A 159 -22.86 3.78 17.82
C TYR A 159 -23.86 4.06 18.95
N THR A 160 -25.10 4.36 18.60
CA THR A 160 -26.22 4.51 19.54
C THR A 160 -27.32 3.55 19.13
N GLY A 161 -27.74 2.67 20.03
CA GLY A 161 -28.87 1.78 19.83
C GLY A 161 -30.21 2.42 20.17
N GLU A 162 -31.28 1.70 19.85
CA GLU A 162 -32.65 2.09 20.20
C GLU A 162 -32.89 1.99 21.73
N ASN A 163 -32.24 1.02 22.38
CA ASN A 163 -32.36 0.76 23.80
C ASN A 163 -31.06 1.11 24.54
N ASP A 164 -31.03 2.24 25.22
CA ASP A 164 -29.86 2.69 25.98
C ASP A 164 -29.49 1.76 27.15
N ALA A 165 -30.46 0.99 27.69
CA ALA A 165 -30.19 0.02 28.74
C ALA A 165 -29.43 -1.22 28.24
N GLU A 166 -29.54 -1.52 26.94
CA GLU A 166 -28.87 -2.63 26.27
C GLU A 166 -27.77 -2.17 25.29
N ARG A 167 -27.12 -1.03 25.58
CA ARG A 167 -26.06 -0.45 24.72
C ARG A 167 -24.91 -1.40 24.39
N TRP A 168 -24.70 -2.44 25.20
CA TRP A 168 -23.72 -3.50 24.97
C TRP A 168 -24.01 -4.35 23.72
N SER A 169 -25.25 -4.38 23.22
CA SER A 169 -25.63 -5.11 22.03
C SER A 169 -25.48 -4.29 20.73
N VAL A 170 -25.10 -3.03 20.81
CA VAL A 170 -24.94 -2.09 19.68
C VAL A 170 -23.51 -2.05 19.15
N SER A 171 -22.59 -2.79 19.75
CA SER A 171 -21.19 -2.74 19.36
C SER A 171 -20.98 -3.21 17.92
N GLU A 172 -20.54 -2.31 17.06
CA GLU A 172 -20.09 -2.55 15.69
C GLU A 172 -21.07 -3.29 14.76
N PRO A 173 -22.19 -2.69 14.42
CA PRO A 173 -23.21 -3.34 13.59
C PRO A 173 -22.79 -3.57 12.12
N GLY A 174 -21.55 -3.26 11.76
CA GLY A 174 -21.05 -3.34 10.40
C GLY A 174 -21.47 -2.14 9.54
N MET A 175 -20.55 -1.73 8.68
CA MET A 175 -20.71 -0.63 7.73
C MET A 175 -20.38 -1.10 6.33
N GLN A 176 -21.19 -0.67 5.36
CA GLN A 176 -20.83 -0.74 3.94
C GLN A 176 -20.27 0.62 3.53
N TRP A 177 -19.08 0.61 2.94
CA TRP A 177 -18.43 1.82 2.52
C TRP A 177 -18.47 1.97 1.00
N SER A 178 -18.68 3.20 0.55
CA SER A 178 -18.51 3.61 -0.83
C SER A 178 -17.71 4.89 -0.90
N VAL A 179 -16.96 5.06 -1.97
CA VAL A 179 -16.13 6.23 -2.23
C VAL A 179 -16.43 6.73 -3.62
N ALA A 180 -16.62 8.03 -3.76
CA ALA A 180 -16.93 8.67 -5.03
C ALA A 180 -16.08 9.92 -5.25
N THR A 181 -15.77 10.23 -6.52
CA THR A 181 -15.23 11.54 -6.92
C THR A 181 -16.30 12.64 -6.79
N GLU A 182 -15.91 13.91 -6.94
CA GLU A 182 -16.84 15.04 -6.97
C GLU A 182 -17.94 14.89 -8.05
N GLU A 183 -17.63 14.20 -9.18
CA GLU A 183 -18.61 13.92 -10.22
C GLU A 183 -19.46 12.67 -9.95
N GLY A 184 -19.33 12.05 -8.79
CA GLY A 184 -20.10 10.87 -8.38
C GLY A 184 -19.64 9.54 -8.99
N ARG A 185 -18.45 9.48 -9.59
CA ARG A 185 -17.86 8.24 -10.10
C ARG A 185 -17.26 7.41 -8.97
N ASP A 186 -17.36 6.09 -9.05
CA ASP A 186 -16.71 5.19 -8.10
C ASP A 186 -15.20 5.43 -8.05
N ALA A 187 -14.67 5.54 -6.83
CA ALA A 187 -13.28 5.81 -6.53
C ALA A 187 -12.74 4.88 -5.41
N SER A 188 -13.28 3.68 -5.31
CA SER A 188 -12.89 2.68 -4.31
C SER A 188 -11.42 2.22 -4.44
N ASP A 189 -10.79 2.42 -5.60
CA ASP A 189 -9.37 2.20 -5.84
C ASP A 189 -8.49 3.37 -5.37
N ALA A 190 -9.06 4.56 -5.21
CA ALA A 190 -8.35 5.74 -4.74
C ALA A 190 -8.34 5.87 -3.21
N VAL A 191 -9.44 5.47 -2.57
CA VAL A 191 -9.55 5.40 -1.11
C VAL A 191 -10.24 4.11 -0.76
N SER A 192 -9.61 3.26 0.03
CA SER A 192 -10.22 2.04 0.58
C SER A 192 -10.46 2.18 2.08
N ILE A 193 -11.51 1.51 2.57
CA ILE A 193 -11.82 1.48 3.99
C ILE A 193 -12.01 0.05 4.41
N ASP A 194 -11.06 -0.43 5.21
CA ASP A 194 -11.01 -1.79 5.69
C ASP A 194 -11.27 -1.83 7.19
N ARG A 195 -11.90 -2.91 7.62
CA ARG A 195 -12.05 -3.15 9.04
C ARG A 195 -10.73 -3.64 9.62
N ARG A 196 -10.23 -2.96 10.65
CA ARG A 196 -9.07 -3.43 11.40
C ARG A 196 -9.38 -4.81 11.98
N ALA A 197 -8.40 -5.73 11.96
CA ALA A 197 -8.51 -7.01 12.63
C ALA A 197 -8.95 -6.78 14.08
N LEU A 198 -10.05 -7.44 14.48
CA LEU A 198 -10.56 -7.32 15.83
C LEU A 198 -9.52 -7.86 16.80
N GLY A 199 -9.20 -7.06 17.84
CA GLY A 199 -8.46 -7.53 18.99
C GLY A 199 -9.24 -8.61 19.77
N ASP A 200 -8.70 -9.02 20.90
CA ASP A 200 -9.34 -10.02 21.76
C ASP A 200 -10.76 -9.57 22.16
N TRP A 201 -11.69 -10.51 22.05
CA TRP A 201 -13.07 -10.32 22.47
C TRP A 201 -13.12 -10.14 23.99
N LYS A 202 -13.77 -9.10 24.43
CA LYS A 202 -13.97 -8.86 25.87
C LYS A 202 -15.45 -8.95 26.21
N HIS A 203 -15.77 -9.62 27.30
CA HIS A 203 -17.09 -9.56 27.88
C HIS A 203 -17.37 -8.13 28.35
N VAL A 204 -18.56 -7.62 28.08
CA VAL A 204 -18.99 -6.28 28.50
C VAL A 204 -19.74 -6.39 29.81
N ASP A 205 -19.38 -5.55 30.78
CA ASP A 205 -20.09 -5.50 32.06
C ASP A 205 -21.59 -5.24 31.85
N GLY A 206 -22.41 -6.14 32.39
CA GLY A 206 -23.86 -6.12 32.27
C GLY A 206 -24.43 -6.87 31.05
N ALA A 207 -23.59 -7.49 30.21
CA ALA A 207 -24.04 -8.41 29.20
C ALA A 207 -24.39 -9.77 29.83
N PRO A 208 -25.39 -10.49 29.25
CA PRO A 208 -25.68 -11.88 29.66
C PRO A 208 -24.48 -12.80 29.46
N ASP A 209 -24.39 -13.88 30.27
CA ASP A 209 -23.30 -14.86 30.20
C ASP A 209 -23.22 -15.64 28.90
N ASP A 210 -24.21 -15.52 27.99
CA ASP A 210 -24.26 -16.14 26.68
C ASP A 210 -23.33 -15.46 25.64
N GLY A 211 -22.42 -14.60 26.09
CA GLY A 211 -21.24 -14.29 25.30
C GLY A 211 -21.36 -13.13 24.34
N LEU A 212 -22.03 -12.07 24.67
CA LEU A 212 -21.98 -10.83 23.91
C LEU A 212 -20.70 -10.07 24.21
N PHE A 213 -19.84 -10.00 23.23
CA PHE A 213 -18.54 -9.36 23.34
C PHE A 213 -18.53 -8.07 22.52
N VAL A 214 -18.01 -7.00 23.09
CA VAL A 214 -17.66 -5.79 22.35
C VAL A 214 -16.28 -5.99 21.76
N ALA A 215 -16.18 -6.07 20.46
CA ALA A 215 -14.91 -5.88 19.80
C ALA A 215 -14.77 -4.37 19.51
N SER A 216 -13.82 -3.73 20.16
CA SER A 216 -13.41 -2.39 19.74
C SER A 216 -12.68 -2.51 18.40
N GLY A 217 -13.37 -2.37 17.28
CA GLY A 217 -12.79 -2.34 15.94
C GLY A 217 -12.88 -0.94 15.40
N ALA A 218 -11.76 -0.42 14.96
CA ALA A 218 -11.71 0.78 14.17
C ALA A 218 -11.73 0.38 12.70
N TYR A 219 -12.30 1.22 11.86
CA TYR A 219 -12.08 1.15 10.43
C TYR A 219 -10.79 1.90 10.10
N VAL A 220 -10.07 1.42 9.11
CA VAL A 220 -8.85 2.06 8.62
C VAL A 220 -9.10 2.52 7.20
N LEU A 221 -9.03 3.82 7.00
CA LEU A 221 -9.02 4.44 5.69
C LEU A 221 -7.59 4.42 5.15
N THR A 222 -7.40 3.89 3.95
CA THR A 222 -6.14 3.93 3.22
C THR A 222 -6.30 4.85 2.02
N ALA A 223 -5.46 5.88 1.96
CA ALA A 223 -5.45 6.85 0.88
C ALA A 223 -4.46 6.42 -0.19
N ASN A 224 -4.93 6.03 -1.38
CA ASN A 224 -4.08 5.47 -2.44
C ASN A 224 -3.77 6.47 -3.54
N LYS A 225 -4.73 7.32 -3.93
CA LYS A 225 -4.59 8.29 -5.04
C LYS A 225 -5.00 9.68 -4.60
N ALA A 226 -4.22 10.68 -5.01
CA ALA A 226 -4.51 12.08 -4.75
C ALA A 226 -5.83 12.53 -5.39
N GLY A 227 -6.55 13.42 -4.70
CA GLY A 227 -7.85 13.94 -5.14
C GLY A 227 -8.77 14.26 -3.96
N THR A 228 -9.96 14.79 -4.26
CA THR A 228 -11.02 14.99 -3.27
C THR A 228 -12.11 13.95 -3.48
N TYR A 229 -12.49 13.28 -2.41
CA TYR A 229 -13.41 12.16 -2.43
C TYR A 229 -14.49 12.31 -1.39
N THR A 230 -15.72 11.92 -1.75
CA THR A 230 -16.81 11.73 -0.81
C THR A 230 -16.84 10.27 -0.35
N VAL A 231 -16.68 10.06 0.93
CA VAL A 231 -16.75 8.74 1.57
C VAL A 231 -18.11 8.62 2.25
N THR A 232 -18.85 7.56 1.93
CA THR A 232 -20.15 7.28 2.53
C THR A 232 -20.14 5.92 3.20
N GLY A 233 -20.44 5.90 4.50
CA GLY A 233 -20.62 4.70 5.31
C GLY A 233 -22.09 4.46 5.56
N THR A 234 -22.63 3.34 5.05
CA THR A 234 -24.02 2.94 5.26
C THR A 234 -24.07 1.82 6.31
N PRO A 235 -24.75 2.04 7.45
CA PRO A 235 -24.94 0.95 8.41
C PRO A 235 -25.68 -0.23 7.79
N ILE A 236 -25.25 -1.45 8.08
CA ILE A 236 -25.96 -2.64 7.65
C ILE A 236 -27.26 -2.79 8.44
N ASP A 237 -27.22 -2.47 9.74
CA ASP A 237 -28.45 -2.37 10.54
C ASP A 237 -29.09 -1.00 10.36
N GLN A 238 -30.21 -0.98 9.64
CA GLN A 238 -31.07 0.20 9.47
C GLN A 238 -32.47 -0.01 10.07
N THR A 239 -32.67 -1.06 10.86
CA THR A 239 -33.99 -1.47 11.37
C THR A 239 -34.59 -0.43 12.32
N ALA A 240 -33.78 0.34 13.06
CA ALA A 240 -34.22 1.46 13.90
C ALA A 240 -33.99 2.84 13.23
N GLY A 241 -33.78 2.85 11.90
CA GLY A 241 -33.71 4.07 11.11
C GLY A 241 -32.34 4.75 11.08
N ALA A 242 -31.26 4.05 11.44
CA ALA A 242 -29.90 4.57 11.30
C ALA A 242 -29.62 5.03 9.86
N GLN A 243 -29.10 6.25 9.73
CA GLN A 243 -28.82 6.86 8.45
C GLN A 243 -27.34 6.63 8.07
N ALA A 244 -27.07 6.66 6.76
CA ALA A 244 -25.71 6.73 6.26
C ALA A 244 -25.01 8.00 6.76
N ILE A 245 -23.72 7.88 7.01
CA ILE A 245 -22.83 9.00 7.32
C ILE A 245 -21.98 9.29 6.08
N SER A 246 -21.73 10.56 5.82
CA SER A 246 -20.91 10.97 4.69
C SER A 246 -19.94 12.08 5.11
N PHE A 247 -18.73 12.03 4.59
CA PHE A 247 -17.73 13.07 4.79
C PHE A 247 -16.87 13.21 3.53
N GLU A 248 -16.29 14.37 3.38
CA GLU A 248 -15.32 14.65 2.34
C GLU A 248 -13.91 14.47 2.88
N ILE A 249 -13.02 13.93 2.09
CA ILE A 249 -11.60 13.81 2.41
C ILE A 249 -10.76 14.21 1.21
N THR A 250 -9.75 15.06 1.45
CA THR A 250 -8.73 15.38 0.45
C THR A 250 -7.53 14.45 0.65
N VAL A 251 -7.17 13.71 -0.40
CA VAL A 251 -5.93 12.94 -0.43
C VAL A 251 -4.87 13.82 -1.09
N ASP A 252 -3.93 14.30 -0.27
CA ASP A 252 -2.81 15.11 -0.74
C ASP A 252 -1.82 14.24 -1.50
N GLY A 253 -1.41 14.68 -2.68
CA GLY A 253 -0.47 13.96 -3.54
C GLY A 253 -0.54 14.48 -4.97
N ILE A 254 0.09 13.75 -5.87
CA ILE A 254 0.10 14.08 -7.29
C ILE A 254 -1.19 13.55 -7.92
N VAL A 255 -1.98 14.45 -8.50
CA VAL A 255 -3.17 14.08 -9.28
C VAL A 255 -2.72 13.76 -10.70
N ALA A 256 -2.75 12.49 -11.09
CA ALA A 256 -2.47 12.08 -12.45
C ALA A 256 -3.51 12.68 -13.41
N SER A 257 -3.06 13.51 -14.34
CA SER A 257 -3.86 13.98 -15.48
C SER A 257 -3.42 13.19 -16.72
N PRO A 258 -4.35 12.64 -17.52
CA PRO A 258 -3.99 11.86 -18.70
C PRO A 258 -3.03 12.60 -19.66
N ASP A 259 -3.21 13.91 -19.82
CA ASP A 259 -2.34 14.73 -20.66
C ASP A 259 -0.93 14.91 -20.07
N ASN A 260 -0.82 15.04 -18.75
CA ASN A 260 0.46 15.17 -18.06
C ASN A 260 1.18 13.82 -17.96
N GLU A 261 0.43 12.74 -17.75
CA GLU A 261 0.96 11.37 -17.76
C GLU A 261 1.53 11.03 -19.13
N ALA A 262 0.80 11.30 -20.22
CA ALA A 262 1.29 11.07 -21.57
C ALA A 262 2.56 11.89 -21.89
N LYS A 263 2.65 13.15 -21.45
CA LYS A 263 3.86 13.97 -21.62
C LYS A 263 5.04 13.45 -20.79
N ALA A 264 4.80 12.99 -19.57
CA ALA A 264 5.84 12.40 -18.74
C ALA A 264 6.36 11.09 -19.34
N ASP A 265 5.47 10.24 -19.86
CA ASP A 265 5.84 8.98 -20.54
C ASP A 265 6.64 9.25 -21.80
N GLU A 266 6.22 10.22 -22.64
CA GLU A 266 6.94 10.63 -23.85
C GLU A 266 8.33 11.18 -23.50
N GLY A 267 8.41 12.04 -22.47
CA GLY A 267 9.66 12.58 -21.97
C GLY A 267 10.63 11.51 -21.47
N THR A 268 10.12 10.56 -20.67
CA THR A 268 10.90 9.42 -20.20
C THR A 268 11.42 8.57 -21.34
N LEU A 269 10.58 8.35 -22.37
CA LEU A 269 10.98 7.62 -23.56
C LEU A 269 12.07 8.35 -24.37
N SER A 270 11.99 9.68 -24.47
CA SER A 270 13.01 10.50 -25.14
C SER A 270 14.35 10.42 -24.42
N ALA A 271 14.36 10.58 -23.09
CA ALA A 271 15.58 10.43 -22.28
C ALA A 271 16.21 9.04 -22.46
N ALA A 272 15.39 7.98 -22.42
CA ALA A 272 15.88 6.62 -22.61
C ALA A 272 16.47 6.38 -24.01
N LYS A 273 15.88 6.95 -25.05
CA LYS A 273 16.43 6.86 -26.42
C LYS A 273 17.81 7.48 -26.55
N TYR A 274 18.11 8.52 -25.78
CA TYR A 274 19.45 9.11 -25.74
C TYR A 274 20.49 8.08 -25.31
N PHE A 275 20.23 7.36 -24.21
CA PHE A 275 21.15 6.34 -23.71
C PHE A 275 21.25 5.14 -24.65
N ASP A 276 20.13 4.70 -25.27
CA ASP A 276 20.13 3.61 -26.24
C ASP A 276 20.97 3.91 -27.48
N VAL A 277 20.97 5.17 -27.96
CA VAL A 277 21.71 5.60 -29.16
C VAL A 277 23.16 5.93 -28.88
N ASN A 278 23.46 6.50 -27.69
CA ASN A 278 24.78 6.99 -27.32
C ASN A 278 25.59 5.98 -26.49
N ARG A 279 25.00 4.85 -26.12
CA ARG A 279 25.72 3.78 -25.45
C ARG A 279 26.79 3.22 -26.38
N THR A 280 28.06 3.52 -26.07
CA THR A 280 29.22 3.07 -26.86
C THR A 280 29.76 1.72 -26.41
N ILE A 281 29.21 1.13 -25.34
CA ILE A 281 29.69 -0.08 -24.68
C ILE A 281 28.49 -0.99 -24.40
N ASP A 282 28.56 -2.25 -24.87
CA ASP A 282 27.57 -3.29 -24.58
C ASP A 282 27.64 -3.82 -23.14
N ALA A 283 28.14 -3.00 -22.20
CA ALA A 283 28.32 -3.40 -20.82
C ALA A 283 28.24 -2.19 -19.88
N TYR A 284 27.49 -2.29 -18.79
CA TYR A 284 27.59 -1.33 -17.69
C TYR A 284 28.88 -1.56 -16.90
N THR A 285 29.52 -0.45 -16.54
CA THR A 285 30.74 -0.43 -15.73
C THR A 285 30.62 0.58 -14.58
N TYR A 286 31.55 0.54 -13.64
CA TYR A 286 31.70 1.57 -12.61
C TYR A 286 31.76 2.97 -13.26
N GLY A 287 30.99 3.90 -12.70
CA GLY A 287 30.76 5.25 -13.23
C GLY A 287 29.42 5.47 -13.92
N GLN A 288 28.62 4.40 -14.13
CA GLN A 288 27.31 4.48 -14.79
C GLN A 288 26.13 4.31 -13.78
N GLU A 289 26.37 4.56 -12.51
CA GLU A 289 25.42 4.32 -11.42
C GLU A 289 24.13 5.11 -11.59
N TRP A 290 24.19 6.35 -12.06
CA TRP A 290 23.00 7.17 -12.29
C TRP A 290 22.11 6.63 -13.41
N GLU A 291 22.70 6.12 -14.50
CA GLU A 291 21.93 5.48 -15.56
C GLU A 291 21.23 4.21 -15.05
N ILE A 292 21.97 3.38 -14.31
CA ILE A 292 21.43 2.16 -13.71
C ILE A 292 20.29 2.49 -12.73
N TYR A 293 20.52 3.45 -11.85
CA TYR A 293 19.52 3.91 -10.87
C TYR A 293 18.25 4.41 -11.57
N ALA A 294 18.39 5.28 -12.57
CA ALA A 294 17.26 5.83 -13.31
C ALA A 294 16.46 4.75 -14.04
N PHE A 295 17.10 3.80 -14.69
CA PHE A 295 16.38 2.71 -15.38
C PHE A 295 15.71 1.76 -14.39
N ALA A 296 16.38 1.36 -13.33
CA ALA A 296 15.82 0.46 -12.34
C ALA A 296 14.60 1.06 -11.63
N THR A 297 14.69 2.34 -11.21
CA THR A 297 13.60 3.04 -10.52
C THR A 297 12.43 3.41 -11.44
N SER A 298 12.67 3.61 -12.75
CA SER A 298 11.60 3.84 -13.74
C SER A 298 10.83 2.56 -14.12
N GLY A 299 11.16 1.40 -13.55
CA GLY A 299 10.53 0.12 -13.86
C GLY A 299 10.97 -0.47 -15.21
N ARG A 300 11.98 0.10 -15.86
CA ARG A 300 12.55 -0.45 -17.09
C ARG A 300 13.42 -1.66 -16.78
N LYS A 301 13.22 -2.72 -17.55
CA LYS A 301 14.06 -3.91 -17.41
C LYS A 301 15.47 -3.63 -17.93
N ILE A 302 16.47 -3.77 -17.06
CA ILE A 302 17.88 -3.80 -17.44
C ILE A 302 18.25 -5.26 -17.78
N ASP A 303 19.04 -5.46 -18.85
CA ASP A 303 19.52 -6.81 -19.21
C ASP A 303 20.40 -7.41 -18.11
N ASP A 304 20.15 -8.66 -17.73
CA ASP A 304 20.86 -9.35 -16.68
C ASP A 304 22.38 -9.43 -16.96
N ALA A 305 22.79 -9.50 -18.23
CA ALA A 305 24.20 -9.49 -18.61
C ALA A 305 24.86 -8.12 -18.34
N LEU A 306 24.12 -7.02 -18.53
CA LEU A 306 24.62 -5.66 -18.20
C LEU A 306 24.77 -5.51 -16.68
N ILE A 307 23.81 -5.99 -15.89
CA ILE A 307 23.89 -6.01 -14.43
C ILE A 307 25.08 -6.84 -13.95
N ALA A 308 25.29 -8.03 -14.52
CA ALA A 308 26.42 -8.89 -14.17
C ALA A 308 27.77 -8.22 -14.50
N ASN A 309 27.88 -7.54 -15.63
CA ASN A 309 29.07 -6.78 -16.02
C ASN A 309 29.33 -5.63 -15.04
N TYR A 310 28.30 -4.88 -14.67
CA TYR A 310 28.41 -3.81 -13.66
C TYR A 310 28.94 -4.34 -12.33
N LYS A 311 28.32 -5.39 -11.78
CA LYS A 311 28.76 -6.01 -10.51
C LYS A 311 30.22 -6.49 -10.58
N LYS A 312 30.64 -7.08 -11.69
CA LYS A 312 32.03 -7.47 -11.92
C LYS A 312 32.95 -6.24 -11.98
N SER A 313 32.53 -5.15 -12.63
CA SER A 313 33.27 -3.91 -12.68
C SER A 313 33.44 -3.30 -11.28
N LEU A 314 32.40 -3.33 -10.43
CA LEU A 314 32.48 -2.90 -9.03
C LEU A 314 33.55 -3.66 -8.24
N THR A 315 33.64 -4.99 -8.42
CA THR A 315 34.70 -5.78 -7.77
C THR A 315 36.10 -5.35 -8.20
N VAL A 316 36.29 -4.96 -9.46
CA VAL A 316 37.58 -4.46 -9.97
C VAL A 316 37.92 -3.09 -9.41
N HIS A 317 36.94 -2.21 -9.29
CA HIS A 317 37.10 -0.82 -8.84
C HIS A 317 36.79 -0.62 -7.35
N LYS A 318 36.81 -1.69 -6.55
CA LYS A 318 36.36 -1.69 -5.15
C LYS A 318 36.98 -0.58 -4.30
N ALA A 319 38.26 -0.28 -4.48
CA ALA A 319 38.95 0.77 -3.74
C ALA A 319 38.49 2.20 -4.08
N GLU A 320 37.75 2.38 -5.18
CA GLU A 320 37.27 3.67 -5.64
C GLU A 320 35.90 4.04 -5.05
N TRP A 321 35.15 3.05 -4.56
CA TRP A 321 33.79 3.23 -4.04
C TRP A 321 33.58 2.65 -2.63
N SER A 322 34.61 2.15 -1.96
CA SER A 322 34.48 1.62 -0.60
C SER A 322 35.64 2.04 0.30
N GLY A 323 35.35 2.17 1.61
CA GLY A 323 36.28 2.59 2.64
C GLY A 323 36.61 4.08 2.63
N ASN A 324 37.35 4.54 3.63
CA ASN A 324 37.62 5.95 3.85
C ASN A 324 38.56 6.62 2.81
N THR A 325 39.08 5.88 1.85
CA THR A 325 39.91 6.43 0.76
C THR A 325 39.12 6.75 -0.50
N ALA A 326 37.94 6.20 -0.62
CA ALA A 326 36.99 6.55 -1.66
C ALA A 326 36.36 7.92 -1.34
N LYS A 327 35.75 8.58 -2.33
CA LYS A 327 34.90 9.73 -2.03
C LYS A 327 33.58 9.24 -1.47
N VAL A 328 33.04 9.91 -0.45
CA VAL A 328 31.75 9.53 0.12
C VAL A 328 30.65 9.51 -0.93
N THR A 329 30.67 10.45 -1.89
CA THR A 329 29.71 10.52 -3.00
C THR A 329 29.80 9.31 -3.96
N ASP A 330 30.96 8.68 -4.09
CA ASP A 330 31.10 7.46 -4.89
C ASP A 330 30.49 6.26 -4.13
N CYS A 331 30.70 6.19 -2.80
CA CYS A 331 30.01 5.20 -1.95
C CYS A 331 28.49 5.33 -2.04
N GLU A 332 27.96 6.55 -1.93
CA GLU A 332 26.53 6.89 -1.99
C GLU A 332 25.92 6.52 -3.34
N ARG A 333 26.59 6.89 -4.43
CA ARG A 333 26.14 6.60 -5.80
C ARG A 333 26.06 5.10 -6.05
N VAL A 334 27.08 4.34 -5.63
CA VAL A 334 27.07 2.87 -5.75
C VAL A 334 26.00 2.27 -4.85
N ALA A 335 25.79 2.79 -3.64
CA ALA A 335 24.74 2.32 -2.74
C ALA A 335 23.34 2.48 -3.37
N LEU A 336 23.04 3.63 -3.99
CA LEU A 336 21.78 3.88 -4.68
C LEU A 336 21.57 2.93 -5.85
N ALA A 337 22.58 2.75 -6.72
CA ALA A 337 22.47 1.84 -7.85
C ALA A 337 22.26 0.38 -7.41
N LEU A 338 22.99 -0.09 -6.40
CA LEU A 338 22.83 -1.43 -5.86
C LEU A 338 21.46 -1.62 -5.19
N THR A 339 20.98 -0.64 -4.43
CA THR A 339 19.64 -0.68 -3.83
C THR A 339 18.57 -0.79 -4.91
N ALA A 340 18.65 0.01 -5.98
CA ALA A 340 17.71 -0.04 -7.10
C ALA A 340 17.73 -1.39 -7.83
N LEU A 341 18.87 -2.08 -7.84
CA LEU A 341 19.02 -3.45 -8.37
C LEU A 341 18.57 -4.54 -7.38
N GLY A 342 18.11 -4.18 -6.17
CA GLY A 342 17.67 -5.12 -5.14
C GLY A 342 18.80 -5.83 -4.39
N GLU A 343 20.03 -5.30 -4.41
CA GLU A 343 21.18 -5.84 -3.69
C GLU A 343 21.22 -5.35 -2.24
N ASP A 344 21.76 -6.17 -1.35
CA ASP A 344 21.99 -5.81 0.05
C ASP A 344 23.29 -4.98 0.19
N ILE A 345 23.14 -3.67 0.36
CA ILE A 345 24.27 -2.72 0.50
C ILE A 345 24.97 -2.83 1.86
N THR A 346 24.46 -3.61 2.80
CA THR A 346 25.12 -3.87 4.09
C THR A 346 26.16 -4.99 4.01
N SER A 347 26.17 -5.74 2.91
CA SER A 347 27.07 -6.91 2.76
C SER A 347 27.54 -7.18 1.30
N PHE A 348 27.43 -6.19 0.41
CA PHE A 348 27.78 -6.38 -1.00
C PHE A 348 29.29 -6.55 -1.19
N ASP A 349 29.71 -7.66 -1.80
CA ASP A 349 31.13 -8.03 -2.03
C ASP A 349 32.00 -7.91 -0.76
N GLY A 350 31.40 -8.19 0.42
CA GLY A 350 32.06 -8.07 1.72
C GLY A 350 32.25 -6.63 2.22
N VAL A 351 31.58 -5.66 1.60
CA VAL A 351 31.56 -4.23 2.02
C VAL A 351 30.22 -3.94 2.67
N ASN A 352 30.26 -3.18 3.76
CA ASN A 352 29.08 -2.55 4.34
C ASN A 352 29.11 -1.06 3.95
N LEU A 353 28.42 -0.72 2.86
CA LEU A 353 28.37 0.65 2.35
C LEU A 353 27.75 1.64 3.35
N ILE A 354 26.82 1.18 4.20
CA ILE A 354 26.25 2.04 5.26
C ILE A 354 27.32 2.41 6.28
N ALA A 355 28.15 1.45 6.66
CA ALA A 355 29.28 1.73 7.56
C ALA A 355 30.30 2.68 6.92
N ASP A 356 30.64 2.47 5.65
CA ASP A 356 31.60 3.31 4.92
C ASP A 356 31.07 4.74 4.78
N ILE A 357 29.82 4.95 4.33
CA ILE A 357 29.19 6.26 4.21
C ILE A 357 29.13 6.96 5.57
N CYS A 358 28.59 6.30 6.59
CA CYS A 358 28.34 6.93 7.90
C CYS A 358 29.58 7.09 8.78
N SER A 359 30.72 6.49 8.44
CA SER A 359 32.00 6.72 9.10
C SER A 359 32.96 7.63 8.32
N HIS A 360 32.54 8.07 7.12
CA HIS A 360 33.40 8.90 6.26
C HIS A 360 33.66 10.29 6.90
N GLU A 361 34.91 10.73 6.89
CA GLU A 361 35.31 12.01 7.49
C GLU A 361 34.67 13.22 6.80
N ASP A 362 34.42 13.14 5.50
CA ASP A 362 33.82 14.19 4.68
C ASP A 362 32.28 14.15 4.64
N LEU A 363 31.63 13.25 5.35
CA LEU A 363 30.18 13.07 5.28
C LEU A 363 29.38 14.37 5.46
N VAL A 364 29.80 15.23 6.37
CA VAL A 364 29.14 16.52 6.66
C VAL A 364 29.91 17.71 6.17
N ALA A 365 30.91 17.52 5.30
CA ALA A 365 31.71 18.60 4.74
C ALA A 365 30.95 19.45 3.72
N SER A 366 29.98 18.88 3.04
CA SER A 366 29.09 19.56 2.10
C SER A 366 27.66 19.10 2.22
N ALA A 367 26.71 19.95 1.81
CA ALA A 367 25.29 19.58 1.78
C ALA A 367 25.03 18.40 0.84
N ASN A 368 25.76 18.33 -0.28
CA ASN A 368 25.61 17.25 -1.27
C ASN A 368 25.88 15.87 -0.65
N ASN A 369 26.93 15.75 0.17
CA ASN A 369 27.26 14.49 0.84
C ASN A 369 26.12 14.07 1.80
N VAL A 370 25.62 15.00 2.61
CA VAL A 370 24.54 14.70 3.57
C VAL A 370 23.24 14.33 2.85
N VAL A 371 22.93 14.99 1.74
CA VAL A 371 21.74 14.71 0.92
C VAL A 371 21.74 13.27 0.44
N TYR A 372 22.81 12.87 -0.24
CA TYR A 372 22.85 11.52 -0.82
C TYR A 372 23.03 10.42 0.23
N ALA A 373 23.67 10.71 1.37
CA ALA A 373 23.67 9.80 2.50
C ALA A 373 22.25 9.53 3.03
N LEU A 374 21.45 10.59 3.26
CA LEU A 374 20.05 10.45 3.70
C LEU A 374 19.22 9.69 2.68
N ILE A 375 19.29 10.04 1.39
CA ILE A 375 18.55 9.36 0.33
C ILE A 375 18.95 7.88 0.26
N ALA A 376 20.25 7.55 0.31
CA ALA A 376 20.71 6.16 0.26
C ALA A 376 20.24 5.32 1.46
N LEU A 377 20.23 5.92 2.66
CA LEU A 377 19.72 5.26 3.87
C LEU A 377 18.21 4.99 3.80
N ASP A 378 17.46 5.93 3.22
CA ASP A 378 16.00 5.83 3.15
C ASP A 378 15.54 4.89 2.04
N GLU A 379 16.13 4.99 0.86
CA GLU A 379 15.87 4.09 -0.28
C GLU A 379 16.18 2.61 0.05
N ALA A 380 17.27 2.37 0.78
CA ALA A 380 17.64 1.04 1.24
C ALA A 380 16.81 0.56 2.45
N GLY A 381 15.89 1.38 2.98
CA GLY A 381 15.06 1.03 4.13
C GLY A 381 15.87 0.75 5.41
N ILE A 382 17.04 1.38 5.59
CA ILE A 382 17.92 1.14 6.74
C ILE A 382 17.25 1.66 8.02
N SER A 383 16.97 0.77 8.95
CA SER A 383 16.39 1.16 10.25
C SER A 383 17.42 1.88 11.14
N ASN A 384 16.94 2.64 12.13
CA ASN A 384 17.83 3.28 13.10
C ASN A 384 18.65 2.26 13.94
N GLU A 385 18.13 1.03 14.11
CA GLU A 385 18.84 -0.09 14.72
C GLU A 385 19.97 -0.58 13.81
N ALA A 386 19.70 -0.78 12.52
CA ALA A 386 20.68 -1.20 11.54
C ALA A 386 21.79 -0.15 11.38
N LEU A 387 21.43 1.15 11.38
CA LEU A 387 22.37 2.25 11.34
C LEU A 387 23.31 2.24 12.57
N ARG A 388 22.78 2.02 13.78
CA ARG A 388 23.59 1.86 14.98
C ARG A 388 24.46 0.59 14.93
N ALA A 389 23.91 -0.51 14.45
CA ALA A 389 24.64 -1.78 14.34
C ALA A 389 25.79 -1.74 13.33
N SER A 390 25.73 -0.86 12.32
CA SER A 390 26.84 -0.62 11.38
C SER A 390 28.03 0.10 12.01
N GLY A 391 27.91 0.58 13.26
CA GLY A 391 28.95 1.35 13.94
C GLY A 391 28.93 2.84 13.60
N SER A 392 27.87 3.33 12.94
CA SER A 392 27.71 4.75 12.63
C SER A 392 27.76 5.59 13.90
N SER A 393 28.51 6.69 13.85
CA SER A 393 28.48 7.75 14.86
C SER A 393 27.31 8.74 14.64
N TRP A 394 26.61 8.64 13.51
CA TRP A 394 25.53 9.52 13.13
C TRP A 394 24.17 8.85 13.28
N THR A 395 23.20 9.59 13.78
CA THR A 395 21.77 9.26 13.70
C THR A 395 21.14 10.05 12.54
N ARG A 396 19.97 9.60 12.05
CA ARG A 396 19.22 10.36 11.05
C ARG A 396 18.92 11.79 11.49
N ALA A 397 18.50 11.99 12.73
CA ALA A 397 18.26 13.33 13.29
C ALA A 397 19.51 14.22 13.24
N GLN A 398 20.69 13.68 13.50
CA GLN A 398 21.95 14.44 13.39
C GLN A 398 22.30 14.76 11.93
N LEU A 399 22.08 13.84 10.99
CA LEU A 399 22.27 14.11 9.56
C LEU A 399 21.28 15.16 9.05
N VAL A 400 20.02 15.10 9.45
CA VAL A 400 19.02 16.14 9.16
C VAL A 400 19.47 17.50 9.71
N CYS A 401 19.92 17.56 10.98
CA CYS A 401 20.48 18.79 11.55
C CYS A 401 21.71 19.30 10.78
N ALA A 402 22.60 18.40 10.36
CA ALA A 402 23.75 18.77 9.55
C ALA A 402 23.31 19.36 8.19
N LEU A 403 22.34 18.76 7.52
CA LEU A 403 21.79 19.29 6.28
C LEU A 403 21.17 20.67 6.48
N LEU A 404 20.35 20.85 7.52
CA LEU A 404 19.73 22.14 7.84
C LEU A 404 20.75 23.26 8.10
N SER A 405 22.00 22.97 8.52
CA SER A 405 23.02 23.95 8.71
C SER A 405 23.53 24.61 7.41
N PHE A 406 23.21 24.03 6.26
CA PHE A 406 23.53 24.58 4.94
C PHE A 406 22.39 25.45 4.36
N GLN A 407 21.29 25.66 5.11
CA GLN A 407 20.22 26.55 4.68
C GLN A 407 20.62 28.03 4.99
N ASN A 408 20.57 28.86 3.97
CA ASN A 408 20.80 30.28 4.08
C ASN A 408 19.57 31.07 4.56
N PRO A 409 19.74 32.32 5.04
CA PRO A 409 18.62 33.18 5.46
C PRO A 409 17.59 33.48 4.37
N ASP A 410 17.94 33.34 3.08
CA ASP A 410 17.00 33.48 1.94
C ASP A 410 16.14 32.24 1.72
N GLY A 411 16.34 31.20 2.51
CA GLY A 411 15.62 29.92 2.45
C GLY A 411 16.24 28.88 1.53
N GLY A 412 17.17 29.25 0.66
CA GLY A 412 17.87 28.32 -0.22
C GLY A 412 19.00 27.56 0.49
N PHE A 413 19.41 26.44 -0.10
CA PHE A 413 20.55 25.65 0.37
C PHE A 413 21.79 25.92 -0.48
N THR A 414 22.94 25.85 0.16
CA THR A 414 24.27 25.98 -0.46
C THR A 414 24.98 24.62 -0.44
N ILE A 415 25.93 24.40 -1.36
CA ILE A 415 26.81 23.22 -1.35
C ILE A 415 27.75 23.27 -0.14
N ASP A 416 28.45 24.37 0.01
CA ASP A 416 29.48 24.58 1.06
C ASP A 416 28.98 25.63 2.05
N ALA A 417 29.37 25.49 3.32
CA ALA A 417 28.99 26.43 4.36
C ALA A 417 29.44 27.88 4.01
N GLY A 418 28.48 28.82 4.04
CA GLY A 418 28.71 30.22 3.70
C GLY A 418 28.72 30.53 2.20
N GLY A 419 28.45 29.57 1.33
CA GLY A 419 28.25 29.78 -0.10
C GLY A 419 26.91 30.43 -0.43
N ALA A 420 26.68 30.76 -1.70
CA ALA A 420 25.40 31.25 -2.19
C ALA A 420 24.39 30.12 -2.33
N SER A 421 23.11 30.43 -2.11
CA SER A 421 22.01 29.50 -2.38
C SER A 421 21.95 29.11 -3.86
N ASN A 422 21.65 27.86 -4.09
CA ASN A 422 21.61 27.24 -5.42
C ASN A 422 20.30 26.48 -5.60
N VAL A 423 19.71 26.56 -6.79
CA VAL A 423 18.42 25.91 -7.11
C VAL A 423 18.54 24.40 -6.97
N ASP A 424 19.57 23.79 -7.58
CA ASP A 424 19.75 22.34 -7.59
C ASP A 424 19.98 21.81 -6.17
N MET A 425 20.88 22.45 -5.43
CA MET A 425 21.17 22.05 -4.06
C MET A 425 19.93 22.19 -3.15
N THR A 426 19.17 23.27 -3.34
CA THR A 426 17.91 23.46 -2.61
C THR A 426 16.89 22.37 -2.92
N ALA A 427 16.73 22.03 -4.20
CA ALA A 427 15.84 20.97 -4.62
C ALA A 427 16.28 19.59 -4.12
N MET A 428 17.58 19.29 -4.17
CA MET A 428 18.14 18.04 -3.66
C MET A 428 18.00 17.94 -2.12
N ALA A 429 18.20 19.04 -1.40
CA ALA A 429 17.94 19.08 0.04
C ALA A 429 16.47 18.81 0.37
N LEU A 430 15.53 19.34 -0.41
CA LEU A 430 14.11 19.06 -0.26
C LEU A 430 13.77 17.59 -0.47
N GLN A 431 14.40 16.91 -1.46
CA GLN A 431 14.23 15.47 -1.66
C GLN A 431 14.68 14.69 -0.42
N ALA A 432 15.85 15.00 0.11
CA ALA A 432 16.39 14.34 1.30
C ALA A 432 15.59 14.65 2.58
N LEU A 433 15.00 15.84 2.71
CA LEU A 433 14.22 16.25 3.88
C LEU A 433 12.75 15.78 3.84
N ALA A 434 12.23 15.41 2.68
CA ALA A 434 10.83 15.06 2.51
C ALA A 434 10.32 13.96 3.47
N PRO A 435 11.04 12.86 3.75
CA PRO A 435 10.62 11.84 4.71
C PRO A 435 10.51 12.34 6.16
N TYR A 436 11.17 13.45 6.48
CA TYR A 436 11.33 13.95 7.85
C TYR A 436 10.43 15.14 8.20
N VAL A 437 9.58 15.59 7.29
CA VAL A 437 8.68 16.74 7.50
C VAL A 437 7.73 16.50 8.67
N ASP A 438 7.22 15.28 8.79
CA ASP A 438 6.26 14.85 9.81
C ASP A 438 6.90 13.88 10.84
N ASP A 439 8.22 13.76 10.90
CA ASP A 439 8.93 12.89 11.86
C ASP A 439 9.19 13.63 13.16
N ASP A 440 8.47 13.26 14.22
CA ASP A 440 8.57 13.86 15.55
C ASP A 440 10.00 13.80 16.13
N ALA A 441 10.75 12.74 15.86
CA ALA A 441 12.11 12.58 16.35
C ALA A 441 13.08 13.58 15.70
N CYS A 442 12.87 13.86 14.41
CA CYS A 442 13.65 14.86 13.66
C CYS A 442 13.13 16.28 13.88
N ALA A 443 11.82 16.46 14.16
CA ALA A 443 11.24 17.77 14.46
C ALA A 443 11.81 18.39 15.74
N VAL A 444 12.12 17.58 16.77
CA VAL A 444 12.64 18.03 18.06
C VAL A 444 14.14 18.34 17.99
N ALA A 445 14.92 17.53 17.26
CA ALA A 445 16.37 17.68 17.18
C ALA A 445 16.83 19.03 16.59
N PRO A 446 16.28 19.53 15.47
CA PRO A 446 16.58 20.87 14.96
C PRO A 446 16.28 21.99 15.96
N ALA A 447 15.12 21.95 16.60
CA ALA A 447 14.71 22.96 17.58
C ALA A 447 15.69 23.02 18.79
N SER A 448 16.17 21.88 19.26
CA SER A 448 17.14 21.80 20.36
C SER A 448 18.51 22.41 20.00
N ASN A 449 18.87 22.43 18.71
CA ASN A 449 20.11 22.99 18.18
C ASN A 449 19.97 24.47 17.71
N GLY A 450 18.81 25.10 17.92
CA GLY A 450 18.54 26.48 17.49
C GLY A 450 18.28 26.63 15.99
N GLN A 451 18.08 25.54 15.27
CA GLN A 451 17.74 25.51 13.85
C GLN A 451 16.20 25.52 13.66
N PRO A 452 15.68 25.90 12.47
CA PRO A 452 14.26 25.78 12.18
C PRO A 452 13.81 24.31 12.20
N SER A 453 12.53 24.07 12.42
CA SER A 453 11.96 22.73 12.20
C SER A 453 12.12 22.33 10.73
N VAL A 454 12.13 21.03 10.45
CA VAL A 454 12.20 20.52 9.06
C VAL A 454 11.07 21.10 8.20
N ALA A 455 9.85 21.13 8.72
CA ALA A 455 8.71 21.72 8.03
C ALA A 455 8.94 23.21 7.67
N SER A 456 9.44 24.01 8.63
CA SER A 456 9.76 25.41 8.38
C SER A 456 10.89 25.59 7.37
N ALA A 457 11.91 24.74 7.44
CA ALA A 457 13.02 24.76 6.48
C ALA A 457 12.55 24.41 5.06
N VAL A 458 11.67 23.43 4.93
CA VAL A 458 11.04 23.04 3.65
C VAL A 458 10.19 24.18 3.09
N ASP A 459 9.36 24.85 3.91
CA ASP A 459 8.57 25.98 3.46
C ASP A 459 9.44 27.16 2.97
N ASN A 460 10.52 27.46 3.69
CA ASN A 460 11.49 28.50 3.29
C ASN A 460 12.15 28.14 1.96
N ALA A 461 12.58 26.88 1.78
CA ALA A 461 13.21 26.40 0.55
C ALA A 461 12.24 26.44 -0.65
N LEU A 462 10.99 26.05 -0.47
CA LEU A 462 9.95 26.21 -1.49
C LEU A 462 9.73 27.69 -1.83
N GLY A 463 9.78 28.58 -0.83
CA GLY A 463 9.72 30.03 -1.03
C GLY A 463 10.88 30.53 -1.90
N PHE A 464 12.11 30.11 -1.59
CA PHE A 464 13.30 30.42 -2.38
C PHE A 464 13.14 29.96 -3.84
N LEU A 465 12.79 28.68 -4.06
CA LEU A 465 12.62 28.14 -5.41
C LEU A 465 11.56 28.90 -6.22
N ARG A 466 10.40 29.25 -5.62
CA ARG A 466 9.40 30.08 -6.32
C ARG A 466 9.95 31.43 -6.75
N GLY A 467 10.85 32.00 -5.98
CA GLY A 467 11.51 33.28 -6.30
C GLY A 467 12.53 33.17 -7.45
N GLN A 468 13.05 31.97 -7.74
CA GLN A 468 14.00 31.72 -8.83
C GLN A 468 13.33 31.33 -10.16
N MET A 469 12.05 30.91 -10.10
CA MET A 469 11.30 30.42 -11.26
C MET A 469 10.85 31.57 -12.16
N ASN A 470 11.01 31.43 -13.48
CA ASN A 470 10.51 32.38 -14.43
C ASN A 470 9.02 32.15 -14.79
N GLY A 471 8.43 33.01 -15.62
CA GLY A 471 7.01 32.93 -16.03
C GLY A 471 6.64 31.73 -16.89
N LEU A 472 7.63 30.93 -17.35
CA LEU A 472 7.41 29.66 -18.06
C LEU A 472 7.55 28.44 -17.12
N CYS A 473 7.66 28.68 -15.83
CA CYS A 473 7.93 27.66 -14.79
C CYS A 473 9.29 26.97 -14.97
N ASP A 474 10.28 27.70 -15.48
CA ASP A 474 11.60 27.22 -15.86
C ASP A 474 12.69 27.84 -14.98
N PHE A 475 13.68 27.04 -14.61
CA PHE A 475 14.83 27.40 -13.76
C PHE A 475 16.12 27.60 -14.55
N GLY A 476 16.06 27.60 -15.90
CA GLY A 476 17.16 27.93 -16.80
C GLY A 476 17.99 26.75 -17.28
N SER A 477 17.80 25.55 -16.74
CA SER A 477 18.36 24.31 -17.25
C SER A 477 17.40 23.14 -17.07
N VAL A 478 17.52 22.11 -17.90
CA VAL A 478 16.67 20.92 -17.79
C VAL A 478 16.91 20.19 -16.48
N GLU A 479 18.16 20.17 -15.99
CA GLU A 479 18.53 19.51 -14.74
C GLU A 479 17.91 20.21 -13.54
N SER A 480 17.98 21.54 -13.47
CA SER A 480 17.36 22.32 -12.41
C SER A 480 15.84 22.10 -12.39
N ASN A 481 15.21 22.08 -13.56
CA ASN A 481 13.78 21.75 -13.67
C ASN A 481 13.47 20.34 -13.16
N ALA A 482 14.29 19.34 -13.53
CA ALA A 482 14.15 17.97 -13.09
C ALA A 482 14.35 17.83 -11.57
N GLN A 483 15.37 18.48 -11.00
CA GLN A 483 15.62 18.44 -9.55
C GLN A 483 14.44 19.04 -8.76
N VAL A 484 13.89 20.18 -9.22
CA VAL A 484 12.73 20.79 -8.58
C VAL A 484 11.47 19.92 -8.75
N LEU A 485 11.29 19.28 -9.92
CA LEU A 485 10.22 18.31 -10.12
C LEU A 485 10.30 17.16 -9.10
N LEU A 486 11.49 16.55 -8.96
CA LEU A 486 11.73 15.46 -8.00
C LEU A 486 11.48 15.91 -6.55
N ALA A 487 11.88 17.14 -6.20
CA ALA A 487 11.63 17.71 -4.87
C ALA A 487 10.13 17.84 -4.57
N LEU A 488 9.34 18.33 -5.53
CA LEU A 488 7.89 18.42 -5.37
C LEU A 488 7.25 17.05 -5.23
N VAL A 489 7.66 16.09 -6.07
CA VAL A 489 7.17 14.70 -6.00
C VAL A 489 7.50 14.07 -4.64
N ALA A 490 8.74 14.20 -4.17
CA ALA A 490 9.15 13.69 -2.85
C ALA A 490 8.32 14.30 -1.70
N LEU A 491 7.95 15.58 -1.81
CA LEU A 491 7.09 16.27 -0.84
C LEU A 491 5.59 15.97 -1.03
N GLY A 492 5.21 15.11 -1.99
CA GLY A 492 3.81 14.81 -2.32
C GLY A 492 3.06 16.00 -2.91
N LYS A 493 3.76 16.95 -3.54
CA LYS A 493 3.16 18.14 -4.17
C LYS A 493 3.06 17.94 -5.67
N ASP A 494 1.85 18.11 -6.20
CA ASP A 494 1.59 18.00 -7.64
C ASP A 494 2.29 19.14 -8.42
N PRO A 495 3.26 18.84 -9.33
CA PRO A 495 4.03 19.85 -10.05
C PRO A 495 3.21 20.64 -11.07
N VAL A 496 2.00 20.20 -11.42
CA VAL A 496 1.09 20.90 -12.36
C VAL A 496 -0.02 21.66 -11.63
N ASN A 497 -0.14 21.53 -10.31
CA ASN A 497 -1.14 22.24 -9.54
C ASN A 497 -0.70 23.68 -9.28
N THR A 498 -1.47 24.64 -9.84
CA THR A 498 -1.19 26.07 -9.70
C THR A 498 -1.20 26.56 -8.25
N LYS A 499 -1.90 25.89 -7.34
CA LYS A 499 -1.93 26.23 -5.90
C LYS A 499 -0.58 26.02 -5.22
N ASN A 500 0.27 25.14 -5.75
CA ASN A 500 1.62 24.92 -5.22
C ASN A 500 2.60 26.03 -5.60
N GLY A 501 2.23 26.90 -6.55
CA GLY A 501 3.04 28.01 -7.02
C GLY A 501 4.20 27.61 -7.95
N PHE A 502 4.15 26.41 -8.52
CA PHE A 502 5.13 25.87 -9.50
C PHE A 502 4.49 25.58 -10.86
N ALA A 503 3.26 26.00 -11.05
CA ALA A 503 2.57 26.00 -12.33
C ALA A 503 1.80 27.32 -12.52
N MET A 504 1.75 27.83 -13.76
CA MET A 504 1.13 29.12 -14.11
C MET A 504 0.32 28.98 -15.41
N GLY A 505 -0.99 29.00 -15.32
CA GLY A 505 -1.85 28.79 -16.49
C GLY A 505 -1.64 27.39 -17.07
N THR A 506 -1.12 27.31 -18.28
CA THR A 506 -0.78 26.06 -18.98
C THR A 506 0.69 25.63 -18.80
N ASN A 507 1.51 26.49 -18.16
CA ASN A 507 2.92 26.21 -17.93
C ASN A 507 3.12 25.45 -16.63
N SER A 508 4.02 24.48 -16.63
CA SER A 508 4.43 23.67 -15.48
C SER A 508 5.88 23.22 -15.65
N LEU A 509 6.46 22.63 -14.59
CA LEU A 509 7.78 22.00 -14.68
C LEU A 509 7.85 20.92 -15.76
N ILE A 510 6.76 20.16 -15.97
CA ILE A 510 6.70 19.15 -17.03
C ILE A 510 6.82 19.83 -18.40
N SER A 511 6.04 20.90 -18.66
CA SER A 511 6.14 21.65 -19.91
C SER A 511 7.50 22.34 -20.09
N ALA A 512 8.11 22.81 -19.00
CA ALA A 512 9.45 23.39 -19.03
C ALA A 512 10.51 22.35 -19.41
N ILE A 513 10.49 21.15 -18.80
CA ILE A 513 11.39 20.04 -19.17
C ILE A 513 11.20 19.64 -20.63
N CYS A 514 9.95 19.44 -21.09
CA CYS A 514 9.67 19.08 -22.48
C CYS A 514 10.17 20.12 -23.50
N ALA A 515 10.27 21.38 -23.12
CA ALA A 515 10.81 22.43 -23.99
C ALA A 515 12.30 22.25 -24.32
N TYR A 516 13.06 21.53 -23.48
CA TYR A 516 14.47 21.20 -23.71
C TYR A 516 14.69 19.94 -24.55
N GLU A 517 13.63 19.26 -24.96
CA GLU A 517 13.74 18.08 -25.80
C GLU A 517 14.36 18.44 -27.17
N VAL A 518 15.37 17.67 -27.60
CA VAL A 518 15.98 17.90 -28.91
C VAL A 518 15.05 17.49 -30.07
N ALA A 519 15.21 18.12 -31.23
CA ALA A 519 14.28 18.00 -32.35
C ALA A 519 14.08 16.58 -32.89
N ASP A 520 15.02 15.66 -32.65
CA ASP A 520 14.92 14.25 -33.08
C ASP A 520 14.29 13.32 -32.01
N GLY A 521 13.86 13.88 -30.88
CA GLY A 521 13.21 13.12 -29.79
C GLY A 521 14.15 12.12 -29.12
N LYS A 522 15.44 12.42 -29.04
CA LYS A 522 16.47 11.53 -28.45
C LYS A 522 17.26 12.22 -27.35
N GLY A 523 16.55 12.71 -26.35
CA GLY A 523 17.12 13.33 -25.17
C GLY A 523 16.86 14.82 -25.07
N TYR A 524 17.59 15.46 -24.16
CA TYR A 524 17.38 16.83 -23.74
C TYR A 524 18.68 17.63 -23.84
N ALA A 525 18.57 18.90 -24.18
CA ALA A 525 19.68 19.83 -24.10
C ALA A 525 19.82 20.39 -22.69
N HIS A 526 21.05 20.67 -22.25
CA HIS A 526 21.31 21.29 -20.95
C HIS A 526 20.63 22.66 -20.83
N THR A 527 20.81 23.52 -21.83
CA THR A 527 20.27 24.87 -21.85
C THR A 527 19.67 25.21 -23.21
N MET A 528 18.84 26.24 -23.25
CA MET A 528 18.36 26.84 -24.49
C MET A 528 19.45 27.66 -25.15
N GLY A 529 19.54 27.59 -26.48
CA GLY A 529 20.34 28.49 -27.28
C GLY A 529 19.81 29.95 -27.27
N SER A 530 20.59 30.88 -27.78
CA SER A 530 20.20 32.29 -27.88
C SER A 530 18.99 32.53 -28.79
N ASP A 531 18.65 31.57 -29.64
CA ASP A 531 17.46 31.55 -30.48
C ASP A 531 16.22 30.94 -29.80
N GLY A 532 16.31 30.58 -28.54
CA GLY A 532 15.24 29.94 -27.74
C GLY A 532 14.96 28.50 -28.10
N LYS A 533 15.90 27.81 -28.78
CA LYS A 533 15.79 26.39 -29.12
C LYS A 533 16.76 25.54 -28.32
N PRO A 534 16.42 24.29 -28.03
CA PRO A 534 17.36 23.37 -27.41
C PRO A 534 18.58 23.13 -28.31
N GLY A 535 19.75 23.07 -27.70
CA GLY A 535 21.00 22.69 -28.36
C GLY A 535 21.07 21.17 -28.63
N ASN A 536 22.28 20.61 -28.56
CA ASN A 536 22.46 19.15 -28.64
C ASN A 536 22.11 18.49 -27.32
N ALA A 537 21.59 17.25 -27.39
CA ALA A 537 21.36 16.46 -26.21
C ALA A 537 22.66 16.14 -25.48
N ASN A 538 22.62 16.19 -24.18
CA ASN A 538 23.70 15.85 -23.26
C ASN A 538 23.31 14.68 -22.36
N ALA A 539 24.32 13.89 -21.97
CA ALA A 539 24.17 12.83 -20.96
C ALA A 539 24.33 13.45 -19.55
N LEU A 540 23.36 14.24 -19.13
CA LEU A 540 23.38 14.84 -17.80
C LEU A 540 22.38 14.19 -16.89
#